data_09070f226f59f3ec63e4850da0ea4905
#
_entry.id   09070f226f59f3ec63e4850da0ea4905
#
_cell.length_a   1.000
_cell.length_b   1.000
_cell.length_c   1.000
_cell.angle_alpha   90.00
_cell.angle_beta   90.00
_cell.angle_gamma   90.00
#
_symmetry.space_group_name_H-M   'P 1'
#
loop_
_entity.id
_entity.type
_entity.pdbx_description
1 polymer ?
#
loop_
_entity_poly.entity_id
_entity_poly.type
_entity_poly.pdbx_seq_one_letter_code
_entity_poly.pdbx_strand_id
1 'polypeptide(L)'
;PLSQAQLIEPAILNIINHQTLIATKASRVVKSAGNAGVSEFGLRRAQGPDAGIYGARASIIGGCCGTSNVLAGQMFDVPIKGTMAHSWIMSFGSELEAFRKFAEIYPDNTLLLVDTYDTLRSGVPNAIKVFDELKSRGKKPVGIRLDSGDLAYLSKKARKMLDEAGHKDAIIFASCDLDEYVISSLNEQGAKIDAYGVGTRLITSESMPSLGGVYKLAELTENGVRVPKIKISDTHDKITNPGFKTLYRVYEADGKAFADLIALDDEKFDTSSPLT
;
A
#
# COMPACT_ATOMS: atom_id res chain seq x y z
N PRO A 1 11.05 4.50 -34.61
CA PRO A 1 12.42 4.35 -35.09
C PRO A 1 13.34 3.76 -34.02
N LEU A 2 14.35 2.96 -34.42
CA LEU A 2 15.30 2.31 -33.51
C LEU A 2 15.99 3.29 -32.56
N SER A 3 16.40 4.46 -33.06
CA SER A 3 17.07 5.50 -32.29
C SER A 3 16.17 6.02 -31.12
N GLN A 4 14.89 6.22 -31.40
CA GLN A 4 13.94 6.62 -30.33
C GLN A 4 13.71 5.49 -29.31
N ALA A 5 13.59 4.25 -29.79
CA ALA A 5 13.43 3.09 -28.92
C ALA A 5 14.60 2.93 -27.93
N GLN A 6 15.82 3.23 -28.36
CA GLN A 6 17.00 3.20 -27.50
C GLN A 6 16.99 4.32 -26.43
N LEU A 7 16.52 5.52 -26.79
CA LEU A 7 16.49 6.67 -25.87
C LEU A 7 15.45 6.51 -24.75
N ILE A 8 14.34 5.82 -25.00
CA ILE A 8 13.25 5.66 -24.02
C ILE A 8 13.48 4.54 -23.00
N GLU A 9 14.49 3.67 -23.20
CA GLU A 9 14.78 2.52 -22.33
C GLU A 9 14.80 2.89 -20.84
N PRO A 10 15.63 3.86 -20.38
CA PRO A 10 15.71 4.15 -18.95
C PRO A 10 14.39 4.71 -18.39
N ALA A 11 13.64 5.48 -19.16
CA ALA A 11 12.36 6.04 -18.72
C ALA A 11 11.31 4.94 -18.53
N ILE A 12 11.18 4.02 -19.49
CA ILE A 12 10.25 2.88 -19.40
C ILE A 12 10.60 1.98 -18.24
N LEU A 13 11.87 1.60 -18.11
CA LEU A 13 12.30 0.70 -17.01
C LEU A 13 12.14 1.35 -15.65
N ASN A 14 12.44 2.64 -15.51
CA ASN A 14 12.26 3.37 -14.26
C ASN A 14 10.79 3.37 -13.81
N ILE A 15 9.86 3.74 -14.70
CA ILE A 15 8.43 3.79 -14.39
C ILE A 15 7.87 2.40 -14.06
N ILE A 16 8.18 1.40 -14.88
CA ILE A 16 7.70 0.02 -14.68
C ILE A 16 8.25 -0.54 -13.38
N ASN A 17 9.55 -0.43 -13.13
CA ASN A 17 10.19 -0.96 -11.93
C ASN A 17 9.58 -0.35 -10.67
N HIS A 18 9.53 0.98 -10.57
CA HIS A 18 9.03 1.67 -9.38
C HIS A 18 7.59 1.26 -9.05
N GLN A 19 6.66 1.40 -10.01
CA GLN A 19 5.26 1.13 -9.73
C GLN A 19 4.99 -0.37 -9.50
N THR A 20 5.69 -1.27 -10.20
CA THR A 20 5.56 -2.72 -9.98
C THR A 20 6.02 -3.11 -8.57
N LEU A 21 7.16 -2.59 -8.13
CA LEU A 21 7.69 -2.87 -6.79
C LEU A 21 6.73 -2.42 -5.69
N ILE A 22 6.24 -1.17 -5.78
CA ILE A 22 5.34 -0.62 -4.78
C ILE A 22 3.98 -1.34 -4.79
N ALA A 23 3.40 -1.62 -5.96
CA ALA A 23 2.15 -2.36 -6.06
C ALA A 23 2.28 -3.78 -5.50
N THR A 24 3.40 -4.46 -5.78
CA THR A 24 3.69 -5.80 -5.24
C THR A 24 3.84 -5.77 -3.72
N LYS A 25 4.58 -4.80 -3.17
CA LYS A 25 4.73 -4.64 -1.72
C LYS A 25 3.39 -4.34 -1.06
N ALA A 26 2.61 -3.42 -1.63
CA ALA A 26 1.26 -3.09 -1.16
C ALA A 26 0.35 -4.32 -1.14
N SER A 27 0.34 -5.11 -2.22
CA SER A 27 -0.45 -6.35 -2.30
C SER A 27 -0.10 -7.36 -1.22
N ARG A 28 1.19 -7.52 -0.89
CA ARG A 28 1.64 -8.39 0.22
C ARG A 28 1.14 -7.89 1.57
N VAL A 29 1.27 -6.58 1.82
CA VAL A 29 0.79 -5.93 3.05
C VAL A 29 -0.72 -6.09 3.19
N VAL A 30 -1.48 -5.80 2.13
CA VAL A 30 -2.95 -5.94 2.11
C VAL A 30 -3.37 -7.39 2.37
N LYS A 31 -2.71 -8.36 1.73
CA LYS A 31 -2.97 -9.78 1.95
C LYS A 31 -2.75 -10.19 3.41
N SER A 32 -1.68 -9.70 4.04
CA SER A 32 -1.39 -9.97 5.46
C SER A 32 -2.39 -9.30 6.41
N ALA A 33 -2.94 -8.15 6.02
CA ALA A 33 -3.95 -7.45 6.80
C ALA A 33 -5.33 -8.17 6.80
N GLY A 34 -5.56 -9.09 5.88
CA GLY A 34 -6.83 -9.83 5.77
C GLY A 34 -8.01 -8.90 5.49
N ASN A 35 -8.95 -8.80 6.42
CA ASN A 35 -10.13 -7.94 6.30
C ASN A 35 -9.88 -6.49 6.76
N ALA A 36 -8.72 -6.21 7.38
CA ALA A 36 -8.39 -4.85 7.84
C ALA A 36 -7.99 -3.96 6.66
N GLY A 37 -8.47 -2.72 6.66
CA GLY A 37 -8.11 -1.73 5.64
C GLY A 37 -6.64 -1.31 5.75
N VAL A 38 -5.95 -1.13 4.62
CA VAL A 38 -4.57 -0.62 4.59
C VAL A 38 -4.55 0.73 3.88
N SER A 39 -3.99 1.75 4.54
CA SER A 39 -3.75 3.08 3.98
C SER A 39 -2.26 3.31 3.77
N GLU A 40 -1.90 3.93 2.64
CA GLU A 40 -0.53 4.31 2.32
C GLU A 40 -0.17 5.62 3.03
N PHE A 41 0.88 5.62 3.87
CA PHE A 41 1.35 6.76 4.67
C PHE A 41 2.83 7.09 4.47
N GLY A 42 3.39 6.73 3.31
CA GLY A 42 4.82 6.79 3.05
C GLY A 42 5.35 8.07 2.41
N LEU A 43 4.51 9.06 2.07
CA LEU A 43 4.92 10.25 1.31
C LEU A 43 6.24 10.88 1.80
N ARG A 44 6.40 11.08 3.11
CA ARG A 44 7.61 11.71 3.70
C ARG A 44 8.88 10.85 3.60
N ARG A 45 8.75 9.58 3.20
CA ARG A 45 9.84 8.58 3.11
C ARG A 45 10.11 8.14 1.66
N ALA A 46 9.27 8.57 0.73
CA ALA A 46 9.47 8.28 -0.69
C ALA A 46 10.78 8.89 -1.21
N GLN A 47 11.35 8.25 -2.21
CA GLN A 47 12.63 8.64 -2.83
C GLN A 47 12.42 9.74 -3.88
N GLY A 48 11.85 10.84 -3.46
CA GLY A 48 11.52 12.00 -4.25
C GLY A 48 10.01 12.27 -4.38
N PRO A 49 9.61 13.48 -4.78
CA PRO A 49 8.20 13.88 -4.89
C PRO A 49 7.40 12.97 -5.82
N ASP A 50 7.92 12.70 -7.01
CA ASP A 50 7.26 11.84 -8.00
C ASP A 50 7.13 10.41 -7.50
N ALA A 51 8.15 9.87 -6.80
CA ALA A 51 8.07 8.56 -6.16
C ALA A 51 6.94 8.50 -5.11
N GLY A 52 6.69 9.59 -4.37
CA GLY A 52 5.56 9.68 -3.46
C GLY A 52 4.21 9.69 -4.16
N ILE A 53 4.10 10.40 -5.29
CA ILE A 53 2.85 10.51 -6.06
C ILE A 53 2.53 9.20 -6.76
N TYR A 54 3.46 8.66 -7.56
CA TYR A 54 3.25 7.42 -8.30
C TYR A 54 3.27 6.19 -7.40
N GLY A 55 4.00 6.24 -6.28
CA GLY A 55 3.95 5.20 -5.25
C GLY A 55 2.59 5.11 -4.56
N ALA A 56 1.95 6.24 -4.27
CA ALA A 56 0.59 6.26 -3.75
C ALA A 56 -0.40 5.61 -4.74
N ARG A 57 -0.32 5.97 -6.03
CA ARG A 57 -1.12 5.32 -7.09
C ARG A 57 -0.87 3.81 -7.15
N ALA A 58 0.38 3.40 -7.15
CA ALA A 58 0.76 1.98 -7.20
C ALA A 58 0.25 1.21 -5.97
N SER A 59 0.24 1.84 -4.80
CA SER A 59 -0.29 1.25 -3.57
C SER A 59 -1.80 0.98 -3.66
N ILE A 60 -2.56 1.89 -4.27
CA ILE A 60 -4.00 1.65 -4.55
C ILE A 60 -4.19 0.49 -5.51
N ILE A 61 -3.39 0.40 -6.57
CA ILE A 61 -3.41 -0.76 -7.50
C ILE A 61 -3.11 -2.06 -6.74
N GLY A 62 -2.20 -2.02 -5.76
CA GLY A 62 -1.86 -3.14 -4.88
C GLY A 62 -2.92 -3.47 -3.82
N GLY A 63 -4.03 -2.71 -3.75
CA GLY A 63 -5.18 -2.99 -2.88
C GLY A 63 -5.28 -2.11 -1.64
N CYS A 64 -4.44 -1.07 -1.48
CA CYS A 64 -4.63 -0.09 -0.41
C CYS A 64 -5.95 0.67 -0.59
N CYS A 65 -6.64 0.96 0.52
CA CYS A 65 -7.94 1.64 0.51
C CYS A 65 -7.86 3.17 0.52
N GLY A 66 -6.64 3.74 0.53
CA GLY A 66 -6.41 5.18 0.50
C GLY A 66 -4.96 5.56 0.70
N THR A 67 -4.67 6.85 0.54
CA THR A 67 -3.33 7.43 0.73
C THR A 67 -3.41 8.74 1.52
N SER A 68 -2.36 9.08 2.23
CA SER A 68 -2.19 10.41 2.84
C SER A 68 -1.71 11.48 1.83
N ASN A 69 -1.39 11.11 0.61
CA ASN A 69 -0.91 12.00 -0.43
C ASN A 69 -2.08 12.72 -1.13
N VAL A 70 -2.37 13.95 -0.70
CA VAL A 70 -3.47 14.76 -1.23
C VAL A 70 -3.32 15.03 -2.72
N LEU A 71 -2.09 15.28 -3.19
CA LEU A 71 -1.81 15.52 -4.61
C LEU A 71 -2.08 14.26 -5.46
N ALA A 72 -1.68 13.09 -4.97
CA ALA A 72 -2.03 11.84 -5.64
C ALA A 72 -3.55 11.62 -5.67
N GLY A 73 -4.25 11.97 -4.59
CA GLY A 73 -5.72 11.95 -4.56
C GLY A 73 -6.34 12.81 -5.65
N GLN A 74 -5.83 14.03 -5.83
CA GLN A 74 -6.29 14.95 -6.86
C GLN A 74 -5.96 14.48 -8.29
N MET A 75 -4.74 13.94 -8.51
CA MET A 75 -4.28 13.56 -9.84
C MET A 75 -4.91 12.26 -10.36
N PHE A 76 -5.19 11.31 -9.47
CA PHE A 76 -5.62 9.95 -9.84
C PHE A 76 -7.01 9.59 -9.34
N ASP A 77 -7.72 10.53 -8.72
CA ASP A 77 -9.06 10.31 -8.14
C ASP A 77 -9.08 9.11 -7.17
N VAL A 78 -8.09 9.05 -6.29
CA VAL A 78 -7.96 7.98 -5.29
C VAL A 78 -8.33 8.49 -3.90
N PRO A 79 -8.85 7.62 -3.00
CA PRO A 79 -9.31 8.03 -1.68
C PRO A 79 -8.18 8.61 -0.82
N ILE A 80 -8.44 9.78 -0.23
CA ILE A 80 -7.52 10.43 0.71
C ILE A 80 -7.89 9.98 2.13
N LYS A 81 -6.90 9.53 2.89
CA LYS A 81 -7.00 9.12 4.28
C LYS A 81 -5.93 9.81 5.10
N GLY A 82 -6.27 10.19 6.32
CA GLY A 82 -5.31 10.82 7.22
C GLY A 82 -5.89 11.03 8.61
N THR A 83 -5.00 11.38 9.53
CA THR A 83 -5.34 11.72 10.91
C THR A 83 -4.48 12.91 11.35
N MET A 84 -4.46 13.20 12.66
CA MET A 84 -3.57 14.20 13.24
C MET A 84 -2.15 13.65 13.44
N ALA A 85 -1.18 14.55 13.63
CA ALA A 85 0.18 14.22 14.06
C ALA A 85 0.34 14.45 15.59
N HIS A 86 1.37 13.83 16.21
CA HIS A 86 1.71 14.09 17.62
C HIS A 86 1.95 15.59 17.88
N SER A 87 2.57 16.31 16.92
CA SER A 87 2.80 17.75 17.02
C SER A 87 1.50 18.57 17.16
N TRP A 88 0.39 18.12 16.58
CA TRP A 88 -0.92 18.73 16.81
C TRP A 88 -1.30 18.63 18.29
N ILE A 89 -1.20 17.45 18.89
CA ILE A 89 -1.54 17.25 20.31
C ILE A 89 -0.64 18.08 21.20
N MET A 90 0.66 18.09 20.93
CA MET A 90 1.66 18.85 21.70
C MET A 90 1.50 20.37 21.59
N SER A 91 0.77 20.88 20.59
CA SER A 91 0.55 22.32 20.43
C SER A 91 -0.55 22.89 21.33
N PHE A 92 -1.27 22.04 22.07
CA PHE A 92 -2.31 22.44 23.02
C PHE A 92 -1.85 22.30 24.48
N GLY A 93 -2.56 22.97 25.39
CA GLY A 93 -2.28 22.89 26.82
C GLY A 93 -2.56 21.50 27.44
N SER A 94 -3.38 20.69 26.79
CA SER A 94 -3.62 19.30 27.18
C SER A 94 -4.05 18.43 25.98
N GLU A 95 -3.82 17.13 26.11
CA GLU A 95 -4.26 16.13 25.10
C GLU A 95 -5.80 16.15 24.91
N LEU A 96 -6.55 16.28 25.99
CA LEU A 96 -8.02 16.37 25.94
C LEU A 96 -8.49 17.61 25.13
N GLU A 97 -7.84 18.75 25.31
CA GLU A 97 -8.13 19.97 24.56
C GLU A 97 -7.85 19.77 23.05
N ALA A 98 -6.71 19.18 22.71
CA ALA A 98 -6.35 18.86 21.34
C ALA A 98 -7.39 17.93 20.68
N PHE A 99 -7.83 16.91 21.39
CA PHE A 99 -8.85 15.96 20.91
C PHE A 99 -10.21 16.64 20.69
N ARG A 100 -10.66 17.48 21.63
CA ARG A 100 -11.88 18.27 21.47
C ARG A 100 -11.84 19.20 20.27
N LYS A 101 -10.72 19.89 20.07
CA LYS A 101 -10.53 20.78 18.91
C LYS A 101 -10.53 20.00 17.59
N PHE A 102 -9.93 18.84 17.55
CA PHE A 102 -9.99 18.00 16.35
C PHE A 102 -11.43 17.51 16.08
N ALA A 103 -12.15 17.06 17.10
CA ALA A 103 -13.52 16.61 16.99
C ALA A 103 -14.52 17.74 16.63
N GLU A 104 -14.20 18.99 17.01
CA GLU A 104 -14.96 20.18 16.59
C GLU A 104 -14.83 20.43 15.09
N ILE A 105 -13.62 20.27 14.53
CA ILE A 105 -13.33 20.51 13.10
C ILE A 105 -13.81 19.34 12.24
N TYR A 106 -13.63 18.09 12.71
CA TYR A 106 -13.92 16.87 11.99
C TYR A 106 -14.87 15.93 12.75
N PRO A 107 -16.12 16.37 13.06
CA PRO A 107 -17.02 15.61 13.93
C PRO A 107 -17.42 14.24 13.37
N ASP A 108 -17.50 14.13 12.06
CA ASP A 108 -17.88 12.88 11.36
C ASP A 108 -16.66 12.04 10.93
N ASN A 109 -15.44 12.53 11.19
CA ASN A 109 -14.20 11.83 10.82
C ASN A 109 -13.18 11.88 11.98
N THR A 110 -13.67 11.76 13.22
CA THR A 110 -12.84 11.84 14.41
C THR A 110 -12.11 10.52 14.66
N LEU A 111 -10.82 10.48 14.29
CA LEU A 111 -9.87 9.41 14.58
C LEU A 111 -8.72 9.99 15.42
N LEU A 112 -8.64 9.63 16.71
CA LEU A 112 -7.77 10.28 17.70
C LEU A 112 -6.48 9.49 17.92
N LEU A 113 -5.33 10.17 17.82
CA LEU A 113 -4.00 9.61 18.07
C LEU A 113 -3.74 9.62 19.59
N VAL A 114 -3.70 8.44 20.21
CA VAL A 114 -3.80 8.30 21.67
C VAL A 114 -2.50 7.97 22.40
N ASP A 115 -1.37 7.92 21.67
CA ASP A 115 -0.08 7.49 22.21
C ASP A 115 0.97 8.61 22.30
N THR A 116 0.52 9.87 22.38
CA THR A 116 1.46 11.01 22.53
C THR A 116 2.15 11.01 23.88
N TYR A 117 1.44 10.61 24.96
CA TYR A 117 1.99 10.60 26.33
C TYR A 117 1.88 9.23 26.97
N ASP A 118 0.67 8.84 27.40
CA ASP A 118 0.39 7.51 27.97
C ASP A 118 -0.91 6.97 27.37
N THR A 119 -0.78 5.95 26.54
CA THR A 119 -1.90 5.40 25.79
C THR A 119 -3.05 4.96 26.68
N LEU A 120 -2.77 4.20 27.75
CA LEU A 120 -3.82 3.57 28.54
C LEU A 120 -4.30 4.42 29.73
N ARG A 121 -3.43 5.30 30.27
CA ARG A 121 -3.77 6.15 31.43
C ARG A 121 -4.32 7.51 31.02
N SER A 122 -3.96 7.99 29.84
CA SER A 122 -4.34 9.32 29.33
C SER A 122 -5.07 9.25 27.99
N GLY A 123 -4.44 8.75 26.95
CA GLY A 123 -4.92 8.83 25.57
C GLY A 123 -6.29 8.20 25.36
N VAL A 124 -6.44 6.92 25.65
CA VAL A 124 -7.71 6.19 25.49
C VAL A 124 -8.80 6.76 26.41
N PRO A 125 -8.56 7.05 27.71
CA PRO A 125 -9.56 7.70 28.56
C PRO A 125 -10.01 9.08 28.06
N ASN A 126 -9.09 9.91 27.53
CA ASN A 126 -9.45 11.20 26.96
C ASN A 126 -10.21 11.07 25.63
N ALA A 127 -9.87 10.07 24.80
CA ALA A 127 -10.62 9.76 23.58
C ALA A 127 -12.06 9.35 23.92
N ILE A 128 -12.27 8.50 24.93
CA ILE A 128 -13.61 8.07 25.39
C ILE A 128 -14.45 9.27 25.79
N LYS A 129 -13.89 10.21 26.57
CA LYS A 129 -14.62 11.45 26.94
C LYS A 129 -15.11 12.23 25.72
N VAL A 130 -14.23 12.38 24.70
CA VAL A 130 -14.58 13.09 23.47
C VAL A 130 -15.62 12.32 22.65
N PHE A 131 -15.55 10.99 22.66
CA PHE A 131 -16.54 10.14 21.98
C PHE A 131 -17.93 10.24 22.65
N ASP A 132 -17.99 10.32 23.97
CA ASP A 132 -19.24 10.57 24.71
C ASP A 132 -19.81 11.97 24.36
N GLU A 133 -18.95 12.99 24.28
CA GLU A 133 -19.34 14.35 23.86
C GLU A 133 -19.86 14.38 22.43
N LEU A 134 -19.25 13.64 21.50
CA LEU A 134 -19.73 13.49 20.12
C LEU A 134 -21.07 12.78 20.06
N LYS A 135 -21.20 11.66 20.79
CA LYS A 135 -22.44 10.87 20.86
C LYS A 135 -23.61 11.68 21.39
N SER A 136 -23.39 12.54 22.41
CA SER A 136 -24.42 13.45 22.93
C SER A 136 -24.91 14.48 21.91
N ARG A 137 -24.09 14.77 20.88
CA ARG A 137 -24.42 15.64 19.74
C ARG A 137 -24.96 14.86 18.52
N GLY A 138 -25.27 13.56 18.67
CA GLY A 138 -25.72 12.70 17.57
C GLY A 138 -24.65 12.35 16.55
N LYS A 139 -23.36 12.52 16.88
CA LYS A 139 -22.23 12.20 16.02
C LYS A 139 -21.61 10.86 16.38
N LYS A 140 -21.05 10.15 15.38
CA LYS A 140 -20.40 8.86 15.58
C LYS A 140 -18.88 9.02 15.42
N PRO A 141 -18.07 8.80 16.48
CA PRO A 141 -16.61 8.83 16.34
C PRO A 141 -16.14 7.70 15.44
N VAL A 142 -15.02 7.91 14.73
CA VAL A 142 -14.40 6.86 13.92
C VAL A 142 -13.62 5.88 14.80
N GLY A 143 -12.72 6.39 15.66
CA GLY A 143 -11.94 5.52 16.53
C GLY A 143 -10.66 6.16 17.06
N ILE A 144 -9.71 5.30 17.41
CA ILE A 144 -8.39 5.68 17.93
C ILE A 144 -7.26 5.20 17.02
N ARG A 145 -6.11 5.88 17.07
CA ARG A 145 -4.88 5.49 16.39
C ARG A 145 -3.77 5.20 17.41
N LEU A 146 -3.08 4.09 17.21
CA LEU A 146 -1.87 3.67 17.90
C LEU A 146 -0.70 3.76 16.92
N ASP A 147 0.39 4.44 17.29
CA ASP A 147 1.57 4.67 16.41
C ASP A 147 2.87 4.18 17.04
N SER A 148 2.83 3.65 18.27
CA SER A 148 4.00 3.22 19.02
C SER A 148 3.70 2.15 20.06
N GLY A 149 4.77 1.56 20.65
CA GLY A 149 4.69 0.57 21.72
C GLY A 149 4.32 -0.83 21.23
N ASP A 150 3.94 -1.69 22.16
CA ASP A 150 3.45 -3.05 21.84
C ASP A 150 2.01 -2.99 21.33
N LEU A 151 1.87 -2.93 20.00
CA LEU A 151 0.57 -2.79 19.35
C LEU A 151 -0.39 -3.95 19.65
N ALA A 152 0.12 -5.18 19.84
CA ALA A 152 -0.72 -6.32 20.17
C ALA A 152 -1.30 -6.20 21.57
N TYR A 153 -0.48 -5.81 22.55
CA TYR A 153 -0.92 -5.57 23.91
C TYR A 153 -1.86 -4.36 24.01
N LEU A 154 -1.43 -3.22 23.44
CA LEU A 154 -2.16 -1.95 23.53
C LEU A 154 -3.52 -2.03 22.85
N SER A 155 -3.61 -2.65 21.66
CA SER A 155 -4.88 -2.78 20.95
C SER A 155 -5.90 -3.63 21.73
N LYS A 156 -5.46 -4.73 22.36
CA LYS A 156 -6.33 -5.55 23.21
C LYS A 156 -6.84 -4.80 24.43
N LYS A 157 -5.97 -4.00 25.07
CA LYS A 157 -6.37 -3.20 26.23
C LYS A 157 -7.28 -2.04 25.85
N ALA A 158 -6.94 -1.32 24.77
CA ALA A 158 -7.75 -0.22 24.26
C ALA A 158 -9.14 -0.72 23.81
N ARG A 159 -9.21 -1.87 23.10
CA ARG A 159 -10.49 -2.47 22.70
C ARG A 159 -11.39 -2.74 23.90
N LYS A 160 -10.83 -3.35 24.96
CA LYS A 160 -11.57 -3.60 26.19
C LYS A 160 -12.12 -2.30 26.80
N MET A 161 -11.29 -1.26 26.90
CA MET A 161 -11.70 0.04 27.46
C MET A 161 -12.80 0.71 26.62
N LEU A 162 -12.68 0.66 25.29
CA LEU A 162 -13.69 1.20 24.38
C LEU A 162 -15.03 0.44 24.49
N ASP A 163 -14.97 -0.89 24.59
CA ASP A 163 -16.17 -1.74 24.72
C ASP A 163 -16.89 -1.50 26.06
N GLU A 164 -16.15 -1.40 27.17
CA GLU A 164 -16.68 -1.11 28.51
C GLU A 164 -17.32 0.28 28.57
N ALA A 165 -16.80 1.24 27.79
CA ALA A 165 -17.38 2.59 27.66
C ALA A 165 -18.55 2.67 26.65
N GLY A 166 -18.92 1.56 26.00
CA GLY A 166 -20.04 1.53 25.04
C GLY A 166 -19.71 2.00 23.62
N HIS A 167 -18.41 2.08 23.26
CA HIS A 167 -17.92 2.45 21.92
C HIS A 167 -17.43 1.22 21.13
N LYS A 168 -18.27 0.19 21.03
CA LYS A 168 -17.94 -1.09 20.35
C LYS A 168 -17.63 -0.93 18.87
N ASP A 169 -18.25 0.06 18.23
CA ASP A 169 -18.05 0.35 16.79
C ASP A 169 -16.81 1.22 16.49
N ALA A 170 -16.17 1.79 17.52
CA ALA A 170 -14.98 2.59 17.32
C ALA A 170 -13.82 1.69 16.86
N ILE A 171 -13.20 2.02 15.72
CA ILE A 171 -12.09 1.25 15.18
C ILE A 171 -10.79 1.52 15.93
N ILE A 172 -9.87 0.56 15.89
CA ILE A 172 -8.48 0.72 16.29
C ILE A 172 -7.63 0.71 15.03
N PHE A 173 -7.05 1.86 14.73
CA PHE A 173 -6.13 2.06 13.63
C PHE A 173 -4.70 1.95 14.15
N ALA A 174 -3.86 1.14 13.51
CA ALA A 174 -2.45 1.01 13.88
C ALA A 174 -1.53 1.56 12.78
N SER A 175 -0.47 2.23 13.19
CA SER A 175 0.64 2.66 12.34
C SER A 175 1.94 2.44 13.12
N CYS A 176 3.04 2.77 12.59
CA CYS A 176 4.42 2.52 13.02
C CYS A 176 5.18 1.85 11.87
N ASP A 177 6.35 1.29 12.10
CA ASP A 177 7.15 0.59 11.08
C ASP A 177 6.55 -0.77 10.69
N LEU A 178 5.38 -0.72 10.05
CA LEU A 178 4.60 -1.89 9.63
C LEU A 178 5.00 -2.39 8.25
N ASP A 179 4.94 -3.71 8.10
CA ASP A 179 5.00 -4.43 6.84
C ASP A 179 4.17 -5.72 6.91
N GLU A 180 4.20 -6.54 5.85
CA GLU A 180 3.48 -7.81 5.78
C GLU A 180 3.85 -8.78 6.91
N TYR A 181 5.09 -8.77 7.37
CA TYR A 181 5.57 -9.69 8.43
C TYR A 181 5.12 -9.24 9.80
N VAL A 182 5.25 -7.94 10.10
CA VAL A 182 4.79 -7.37 11.37
C VAL A 182 3.27 -7.51 11.49
N ILE A 183 2.51 -7.25 10.43
CA ILE A 183 1.05 -7.40 10.42
C ILE A 183 0.65 -8.87 10.64
N SER A 184 1.31 -9.83 9.98
CA SER A 184 1.07 -11.26 10.23
C SER A 184 1.31 -11.63 11.69
N SER A 185 2.42 -11.17 12.25
CA SER A 185 2.74 -11.41 13.67
C SER A 185 1.72 -10.79 14.62
N LEU A 186 1.24 -9.57 14.34
CA LEU A 186 0.18 -8.93 15.14
C LEU A 186 -1.12 -9.74 15.11
N ASN A 187 -1.49 -10.26 13.94
CA ASN A 187 -2.67 -11.12 13.79
C ASN A 187 -2.52 -12.44 14.57
N GLU A 188 -1.36 -13.10 14.49
CA GLU A 188 -1.05 -14.30 15.27
C GLU A 188 -1.12 -14.07 16.79
N GLN A 189 -0.68 -12.89 17.23
CA GLN A 189 -0.78 -12.47 18.63
C GLN A 189 -2.21 -12.10 19.07
N GLY A 190 -3.18 -12.10 18.15
CA GLY A 190 -4.57 -11.77 18.42
C GLY A 190 -4.81 -10.29 18.69
N ALA A 191 -4.01 -9.41 18.06
CA ALA A 191 -4.21 -7.96 18.12
C ALA A 191 -5.64 -7.60 17.68
N LYS A 192 -6.16 -6.50 18.22
CA LYS A 192 -7.51 -5.98 17.92
C LYS A 192 -7.37 -4.71 17.09
N ILE A 193 -6.98 -4.88 15.83
CA ILE A 193 -6.69 -3.80 14.89
C ILE A 193 -7.61 -3.94 13.69
N ASP A 194 -8.31 -2.86 13.35
CA ASP A 194 -9.32 -2.82 12.30
C ASP A 194 -8.79 -2.19 11.00
N ALA A 195 -7.70 -1.39 11.10
CA ALA A 195 -7.06 -0.78 9.95
C ALA A 195 -5.60 -0.44 10.22
N TYR A 196 -4.81 -0.36 9.15
CA TYR A 196 -3.38 -0.11 9.19
C TYR A 196 -2.99 1.09 8.34
N GLY A 197 -2.04 1.90 8.84
CA GLY A 197 -1.33 2.92 8.08
C GLY A 197 0.12 2.49 7.86
N VAL A 198 0.50 2.19 6.63
CA VAL A 198 1.82 1.66 6.30
C VAL A 198 2.61 2.69 5.52
N GLY A 199 3.79 3.04 6.03
CA GLY A 199 4.60 4.13 5.49
C GLY A 199 5.88 3.65 4.81
N THR A 200 6.99 3.76 5.54
CA THR A 200 8.36 3.60 5.03
C THR A 200 8.55 2.32 4.22
N ARG A 201 8.26 1.18 4.81
CA ARG A 201 8.54 -0.13 4.22
C ARG A 201 7.72 -0.41 2.96
N LEU A 202 6.53 0.20 2.85
CA LEU A 202 5.72 0.09 1.64
C LEU A 202 6.26 0.99 0.54
N ILE A 203 6.40 2.30 0.79
CA ILE A 203 6.73 3.27 -0.25
C ILE A 203 8.16 3.16 -0.78
N THR A 204 9.05 2.50 -0.05
CA THR A 204 10.43 2.22 -0.48
C THR A 204 10.59 0.82 -1.06
N SER A 205 9.52 0.00 -1.07
CA SER A 205 9.60 -1.44 -1.37
C SER A 205 10.73 -2.12 -0.60
N GLU A 206 10.79 -1.86 0.70
CA GLU A 206 11.84 -2.43 1.56
C GLU A 206 11.96 -3.94 1.35
N SER A 207 13.18 -4.45 1.39
CA SER A 207 13.62 -5.81 1.05
C SER A 207 13.80 -6.11 -0.45
N MET A 208 13.20 -5.35 -1.37
CA MET A 208 13.46 -5.45 -2.81
C MET A 208 13.36 -4.07 -3.46
N PRO A 209 14.43 -3.25 -3.42
CA PRO A 209 14.39 -1.85 -3.88
C PRO A 209 14.46 -1.70 -5.39
N SER A 210 14.79 -2.76 -6.13
CA SER A 210 14.90 -2.71 -7.60
C SER A 210 14.57 -4.06 -8.24
N LEU A 211 14.06 -4.00 -9.47
CA LEU A 211 13.93 -5.17 -10.35
C LEU A 211 15.06 -5.14 -11.37
N GLY A 212 15.62 -6.31 -11.68
CA GLY A 212 16.63 -6.48 -12.73
C GLY A 212 16.02 -6.49 -14.14
N GLY A 213 15.08 -5.58 -14.41
CA GLY A 213 14.44 -5.46 -15.71
C GLY A 213 15.43 -5.03 -16.81
N VAL A 214 15.23 -5.57 -18.01
CA VAL A 214 16.03 -5.22 -19.19
C VAL A 214 15.13 -4.90 -20.38
N TYR A 215 15.61 -4.02 -21.24
CA TYR A 215 14.97 -3.68 -22.50
C TYR A 215 15.85 -4.12 -23.65
N LYS A 216 15.37 -5.02 -24.49
CA LYS A 216 16.19 -5.64 -25.56
C LYS A 216 15.50 -5.54 -26.91
N LEU A 217 16.29 -5.29 -27.94
CA LEU A 217 15.84 -5.37 -29.31
C LEU A 217 15.50 -6.82 -29.67
N ALA A 218 14.27 -7.07 -30.03
CA ALA A 218 13.78 -8.40 -30.40
C ALA A 218 13.40 -8.53 -31.89
N GLU A 219 13.04 -7.40 -32.52
CA GLU A 219 12.63 -7.37 -33.94
C GLU A 219 12.86 -5.98 -34.55
N LEU A 220 13.13 -5.93 -35.82
CA LEU A 220 13.10 -4.72 -36.64
C LEU A 220 12.23 -4.94 -37.88
N THR A 221 11.55 -3.90 -38.34
CA THR A 221 10.91 -3.89 -39.67
C THR A 221 11.85 -3.24 -40.65
N GLU A 222 12.34 -4.01 -41.64
CA GLU A 222 13.24 -3.59 -42.71
C GLU A 222 12.49 -3.73 -44.04
N ASN A 223 12.27 -2.65 -44.77
CA ASN A 223 11.52 -2.64 -46.03
C ASN A 223 10.13 -3.31 -45.94
N GLY A 224 9.42 -3.13 -44.84
CA GLY A 224 8.09 -3.72 -44.59
C GLY A 224 8.13 -5.20 -44.16
N VAL A 225 9.31 -5.80 -44.03
CA VAL A 225 9.47 -7.20 -43.57
C VAL A 225 9.93 -7.21 -42.11
N ARG A 226 9.30 -8.02 -41.26
CA ARG A 226 9.74 -8.26 -39.89
C ARG A 226 11.00 -9.13 -39.88
N VAL A 227 12.03 -8.63 -39.24
CA VAL A 227 13.32 -9.33 -39.10
C VAL A 227 13.63 -9.53 -37.62
N PRO A 228 13.51 -10.77 -37.12
CA PRO A 228 13.86 -11.09 -35.74
C PRO A 228 15.33 -10.77 -35.44
N LYS A 229 15.58 -10.25 -34.25
CA LYS A 229 16.92 -9.93 -33.75
C LYS A 229 17.17 -10.67 -32.44
N ILE A 230 18.34 -11.32 -32.34
CA ILE A 230 18.74 -12.06 -31.18
C ILE A 230 20.09 -11.59 -30.66
N LYS A 231 20.20 -11.44 -29.33
CA LYS A 231 21.49 -11.32 -28.69
C LYS A 231 21.95 -12.70 -28.24
N ILE A 232 23.07 -13.16 -28.78
CA ILE A 232 23.80 -14.33 -28.34
C ILE A 232 24.78 -13.90 -27.23
N SER A 233 24.88 -14.63 -26.15
CA SER A 233 25.72 -14.32 -25.01
C SER A 233 26.37 -15.57 -24.45
N ASP A 234 27.58 -15.44 -23.91
CA ASP A 234 28.26 -16.53 -23.17
C ASP A 234 27.53 -16.89 -21.88
N THR A 235 26.70 -15.97 -21.37
CA THR A 235 25.80 -16.25 -20.24
C THR A 235 24.41 -16.60 -20.79
N HIS A 236 23.97 -17.84 -20.59
CA HIS A 236 22.72 -18.36 -21.13
C HIS A 236 21.51 -17.48 -20.80
N ASP A 237 21.40 -17.02 -19.54
CA ASP A 237 20.29 -16.17 -19.07
C ASP A 237 20.24 -14.78 -19.74
N LYS A 238 21.26 -14.41 -20.50
CA LYS A 238 21.34 -13.13 -21.26
C LYS A 238 21.00 -13.29 -22.73
N ILE A 239 20.70 -14.48 -23.19
CA ILE A 239 20.22 -14.72 -24.56
C ILE A 239 18.78 -14.19 -24.63
N THR A 240 18.47 -13.46 -25.70
CA THR A 240 17.14 -12.87 -25.87
C THR A 240 16.25 -13.75 -26.74
N ASN A 241 14.95 -13.76 -26.46
CA ASN A 241 13.96 -14.39 -27.34
C ASN A 241 13.64 -13.43 -28.48
N PRO A 242 13.94 -13.79 -29.76
CA PRO A 242 13.70 -12.93 -30.91
C PRO A 242 12.22 -12.86 -31.30
N GLY A 243 11.88 -11.89 -32.15
CA GLY A 243 10.56 -11.69 -32.71
C GLY A 243 9.60 -10.89 -31.84
N PHE A 244 8.47 -10.47 -32.40
CA PHE A 244 7.38 -9.81 -31.70
C PHE A 244 6.53 -10.85 -30.98
N LYS A 245 6.30 -10.68 -29.68
CA LYS A 245 5.73 -11.73 -28.82
C LYS A 245 4.54 -11.21 -28.01
N THR A 246 3.63 -12.14 -27.73
CA THR A 246 2.52 -11.95 -26.79
C THR A 246 2.72 -12.83 -25.56
N LEU A 247 2.45 -12.25 -24.37
CA LEU A 247 2.46 -12.96 -23.10
C LEU A 247 1.05 -13.42 -22.75
N TYR A 248 0.90 -14.71 -22.46
CA TYR A 248 -0.33 -15.32 -21.95
C TYR A 248 -0.10 -15.82 -20.54
N ARG A 249 -1.01 -15.55 -19.63
CA ARG A 249 -1.02 -16.15 -18.29
C ARG A 249 -2.03 -17.29 -18.26
N VAL A 250 -1.54 -18.47 -17.91
CA VAL A 250 -2.32 -19.70 -17.77
C VAL A 250 -2.78 -19.82 -16.33
N TYR A 251 -4.04 -20.18 -16.14
CA TYR A 251 -4.64 -20.37 -14.84
C TYR A 251 -5.13 -21.81 -14.68
N GLU A 252 -5.03 -22.32 -13.45
CA GLU A 252 -5.71 -23.56 -13.05
C GLU A 252 -7.22 -23.35 -12.98
N ALA A 253 -7.98 -24.45 -12.91
CA ALA A 253 -9.43 -24.41 -12.82
C ALA A 253 -9.95 -23.69 -11.55
N ASP A 254 -9.14 -23.60 -10.49
CA ASP A 254 -9.44 -22.87 -9.26
C ASP A 254 -9.11 -21.35 -9.35
N GLY A 255 -8.65 -20.89 -10.52
CA GLY A 255 -8.31 -19.48 -10.78
C GLY A 255 -6.93 -19.06 -10.32
N LYS A 256 -6.08 -19.98 -9.86
CA LYS A 256 -4.69 -19.67 -9.54
C LYS A 256 -3.83 -19.59 -10.79
N ALA A 257 -2.91 -18.64 -10.83
CA ALA A 257 -1.92 -18.55 -11.89
C ALA A 257 -0.97 -19.77 -11.82
N PHE A 258 -0.86 -20.52 -12.93
CA PHE A 258 -0.04 -21.70 -13.05
C PHE A 258 1.28 -21.42 -13.76
N ALA A 259 1.21 -20.78 -14.94
CA ALA A 259 2.38 -20.53 -15.78
C ALA A 259 2.19 -19.27 -16.64
N ASP A 260 3.30 -18.76 -17.17
CA ASP A 260 3.29 -17.75 -18.24
C ASP A 260 3.84 -18.39 -19.52
N LEU A 261 3.10 -18.23 -20.62
CA LEU A 261 3.49 -18.66 -21.97
C LEU A 261 3.86 -17.43 -22.78
N ILE A 262 5.05 -17.43 -23.36
CA ILE A 262 5.51 -16.41 -24.31
C ILE A 262 5.48 -17.04 -25.70
N ALA A 263 4.63 -16.53 -26.58
CA ALA A 263 4.46 -16.99 -27.94
C ALA A 263 4.77 -15.88 -28.95
N LEU A 264 5.18 -16.20 -30.16
CA LEU A 264 5.22 -15.24 -31.25
C LEU A 264 3.80 -14.78 -31.58
N ASP A 265 3.66 -13.55 -32.05
CA ASP A 265 2.37 -12.92 -32.34
C ASP A 265 1.54 -13.67 -33.40
N ASP A 266 2.21 -14.36 -34.31
CA ASP A 266 1.63 -15.18 -35.38
C ASP A 266 1.59 -16.68 -35.06
N GLU A 267 2.09 -17.11 -33.91
CA GLU A 267 2.10 -18.49 -33.46
C GLU A 267 0.68 -18.92 -33.04
N LYS A 268 0.25 -20.06 -33.59
CA LYS A 268 -1.05 -20.65 -33.27
C LYS A 268 -0.88 -21.80 -32.31
N PHE A 269 -1.58 -21.78 -31.21
CA PHE A 269 -1.63 -22.86 -30.24
C PHE A 269 -3.09 -23.11 -29.81
N ASP A 270 -3.35 -24.34 -29.42
CA ASP A 270 -4.68 -24.74 -28.95
C ASP A 270 -4.90 -24.22 -27.52
N THR A 271 -5.84 -23.29 -27.39
CA THR A 271 -6.23 -22.74 -26.07
C THR A 271 -7.36 -23.53 -25.40
N SER A 272 -7.91 -24.55 -26.08
CA SER A 272 -8.98 -25.36 -25.56
C SER A 272 -8.51 -26.60 -24.78
N SER A 273 -7.26 -26.98 -24.96
CA SER A 273 -6.64 -28.12 -24.28
C SER A 273 -5.81 -27.67 -23.08
N PRO A 274 -5.85 -28.40 -21.95
CA PRO A 274 -4.92 -28.15 -20.85
C PRO A 274 -3.47 -28.25 -21.33
N LEU A 275 -2.60 -27.37 -20.82
CA LEU A 275 -1.17 -27.53 -21.00
C LEU A 275 -0.71 -28.77 -20.27
N THR A 276 -0.19 -29.76 -21.01
CA THR A 276 0.36 -31.01 -20.48
C THR A 276 1.85 -30.89 -20.22
#